data_66b29c1e30a42889930ed1be39a8438b
#
_entry.id   66b29c1e30a42889930ed1be39a8438b
#
_cell.length_a   1.000
_cell.length_b   1.000
_cell.length_c   1.000
_cell.angle_alpha   90.00
_cell.angle_beta   90.00
_cell.angle_gamma   90.00
#
_symmetry.space_group_name_H-M   'P 1'
#
loop_
_entity.id
_entity.type
_entity.pdbx_description
1 polymer ?
#
loop_
_entity_poly.entity_id
_entity_poly.type
_entity_poly.pdbx_seq_one_letter_code
_entity_poly.pdbx_strand_id
1 'polypeptide(L)'
;MAKPVIIPSVDDFSPISSDRVSVVIQGPILRERVGDRPTTQECLRSVRTYLPEAEVILSTWDGSDTTDLAGIDKLITSPDPGPIWNYVKLRDNNVNRMIRSTNRGLALATREYCLKFRTDLCLTSDRICRIDTSAERSAPYSLFSLPVTTTSYYVRDPSVIPMIFHPSDIVQFGRTCDLVDFWNQPQVDPHWLVRARPILSIFGRYAGFTPMRVVPEQVVTLQWLARHNIHVALQDTFDISFKAYRIWEQVLFRNFRLLDAVDSGVAFHARLRRKKFFTDRANFTETVFAKAGREQSLPHLWIRWARAALSKYVICFFYLRYYKRLWRTYRLYSAWVRQKK
;
A
#
# COMPACT_ATOMS: atom_id res chain seq x y z
N MET A 1 -10.48 28.49 -6.26
CA MET A 1 -10.58 27.48 -5.17
C MET A 1 -11.07 26.18 -5.78
N ALA A 2 -10.39 25.05 -5.57
CA ALA A 2 -10.92 23.76 -6.00
C ALA A 2 -12.19 23.45 -5.19
N LYS A 3 -13.24 22.94 -5.86
CA LYS A 3 -14.45 22.49 -5.18
C LYS A 3 -14.08 21.41 -4.13
N PRO A 4 -14.75 21.36 -2.97
CA PRO A 4 -14.52 20.32 -2.00
C PRO A 4 -14.78 18.94 -2.63
N VAL A 5 -13.91 17.98 -2.37
CA VAL A 5 -14.10 16.59 -2.80
C VAL A 5 -15.21 16.01 -1.92
N ILE A 6 -16.34 15.70 -2.54
CA ILE A 6 -17.39 14.93 -1.85
C ILE A 6 -16.91 13.47 -1.83
N ILE A 7 -16.62 12.94 -0.66
CA ILE A 7 -16.36 11.52 -0.47
C ILE A 7 -17.62 10.91 0.13
N PRO A 8 -18.41 10.14 -0.65
CA PRO A 8 -19.61 9.49 -0.16
C PRO A 8 -19.26 8.38 0.85
N SER A 9 -20.26 7.92 1.60
CA SER A 9 -20.14 6.69 2.38
C SER A 9 -19.95 5.49 1.45
N VAL A 10 -19.32 4.45 1.95
CA VAL A 10 -19.15 3.19 1.18
C VAL A 10 -20.49 2.57 0.80
N ASP A 11 -21.51 2.76 1.63
CA ASP A 11 -22.85 2.24 1.34
C ASP A 11 -23.49 2.93 0.11
N ASP A 12 -22.99 4.11 -0.27
CA ASP A 12 -23.38 4.82 -1.48
C ASP A 12 -22.61 4.34 -2.73
N PHE A 13 -21.58 3.48 -2.57
CA PHE A 13 -20.83 2.96 -3.69
C PHE A 13 -21.58 1.89 -4.44
N SER A 14 -21.48 1.92 -5.76
CA SER A 14 -22.11 0.93 -6.63
C SER A 14 -21.43 -0.43 -6.51
N PRO A 15 -22.16 -1.53 -6.19
CA PRO A 15 -21.61 -2.87 -6.27
C PRO A 15 -21.33 -3.24 -7.72
N ILE A 16 -20.23 -3.94 -7.95
CA ILE A 16 -19.84 -4.42 -9.28
C ILE A 16 -20.13 -5.93 -9.37
N SER A 17 -20.85 -6.33 -10.40
CA SER A 17 -21.16 -7.76 -10.65
C SER A 17 -19.88 -8.55 -10.92
N SER A 18 -19.82 -9.78 -10.41
CA SER A 18 -18.61 -10.62 -10.44
C SER A 18 -18.13 -10.96 -11.85
N ASP A 19 -19.03 -11.08 -12.83
CA ASP A 19 -18.71 -11.32 -14.25
C ASP A 19 -17.92 -10.17 -14.91
N ARG A 20 -17.95 -8.97 -14.30
CA ARG A 20 -17.19 -7.80 -14.74
C ARG A 20 -15.86 -7.65 -14.02
N VAL A 21 -15.46 -8.60 -13.16
CA VAL A 21 -14.27 -8.50 -12.30
C VAL A 21 -13.23 -9.52 -12.71
N SER A 22 -11.98 -9.08 -12.87
CA SER A 22 -10.80 -9.94 -12.83
C SER A 22 -10.21 -9.90 -11.41
N VAL A 23 -9.90 -11.05 -10.82
CA VAL A 23 -9.23 -11.14 -9.53
C VAL A 23 -7.78 -11.59 -9.74
N VAL A 24 -6.84 -10.68 -9.55
CA VAL A 24 -5.41 -10.97 -9.64
C VAL A 24 -4.89 -11.35 -8.27
N ILE A 25 -4.71 -12.65 -8.04
CA ILE A 25 -4.16 -13.21 -6.80
C ILE A 25 -2.64 -13.34 -6.99
N GLN A 26 -1.88 -12.56 -6.24
CA GLN A 26 -0.43 -12.48 -6.41
C GLN A 26 0.34 -12.90 -5.15
N GLY A 27 1.47 -13.57 -5.34
CA GLY A 27 2.38 -13.95 -4.26
C GLY A 27 2.85 -15.41 -4.31
N PRO A 28 3.58 -15.85 -3.28
CA PRO A 28 4.01 -17.24 -3.18
C PRO A 28 2.84 -18.17 -2.89
N ILE A 29 2.93 -19.41 -3.36
CA ILE A 29 1.95 -20.45 -3.05
C ILE A 29 2.14 -20.90 -1.59
N LEU A 30 1.05 -20.92 -0.85
CA LEU A 30 0.99 -21.37 0.54
C LEU A 30 0.20 -22.68 0.59
N ARG A 31 0.88 -23.77 0.83
CA ARG A 31 0.27 -25.11 0.91
C ARG A 31 -0.30 -25.40 2.29
N GLU A 32 0.29 -24.83 3.33
CA GLU A 32 -0.10 -25.04 4.72
C GLU A 32 -0.46 -23.73 5.41
N ARG A 33 -1.35 -23.81 6.38
CA ARG A 33 -1.67 -22.69 7.25
C ARG A 33 -0.51 -22.41 8.21
N VAL A 34 -0.19 -21.12 8.37
CA VAL A 34 0.78 -20.67 9.38
C VAL A 34 0.03 -19.77 10.37
N GLY A 35 -0.38 -20.33 11.49
CA GLY A 35 -1.28 -19.68 12.44
C GLY A 35 -2.66 -19.42 11.81
N ASP A 36 -3.11 -18.18 11.79
CA ASP A 36 -4.37 -17.76 11.16
C ASP A 36 -4.20 -17.35 9.68
N ARG A 37 -3.03 -17.55 9.10
CA ARG A 37 -2.75 -17.25 7.69
C ARG A 37 -3.29 -18.36 6.81
N PRO A 38 -4.21 -18.08 5.87
CA PRO A 38 -4.83 -19.10 5.04
C PRO A 38 -3.85 -19.68 4.01
N THR A 39 -4.18 -20.83 3.47
CA THR A 39 -3.54 -21.42 2.30
C THR A 39 -3.99 -20.68 1.03
N THR A 40 -3.24 -20.84 -0.05
CA THR A 40 -3.63 -20.31 -1.37
C THR A 40 -4.93 -20.94 -1.87
N GLN A 41 -5.18 -22.23 -1.58
CA GLN A 41 -6.42 -22.90 -1.95
C GLN A 41 -7.64 -22.34 -1.19
N GLU A 42 -7.47 -21.95 0.08
CA GLU A 42 -8.54 -21.27 0.84
C GLU A 42 -8.81 -19.87 0.30
N CYS A 43 -7.78 -19.14 -0.10
CA CYS A 43 -7.92 -17.87 -0.80
C CYS A 43 -8.74 -18.03 -2.09
N LEU A 44 -8.37 -18.96 -2.97
CA LEU A 44 -9.06 -19.25 -4.23
C LEU A 44 -10.52 -19.65 -4.00
N ARG A 45 -10.78 -20.54 -3.03
CA ARG A 45 -12.14 -20.95 -2.68
C ARG A 45 -12.98 -19.77 -2.20
N SER A 46 -12.42 -18.89 -1.37
CA SER A 46 -13.13 -17.69 -0.89
C SER A 46 -13.49 -16.75 -2.03
N VAL A 47 -12.60 -16.57 -3.01
CA VAL A 47 -12.89 -15.75 -4.20
C VAL A 47 -14.04 -16.37 -5.00
N ARG A 48 -14.02 -17.68 -5.26
CA ARG A 48 -15.12 -18.37 -5.96
C ARG A 48 -16.45 -18.34 -5.20
N THR A 49 -16.41 -18.30 -3.87
CA THR A 49 -17.63 -18.19 -3.05
C THR A 49 -18.29 -16.83 -3.20
N TYR A 50 -17.53 -15.75 -3.16
CA TYR A 50 -18.08 -14.39 -3.12
C TYR A 50 -18.07 -13.68 -4.48
N LEU A 51 -17.27 -14.16 -5.44
CA LEU A 51 -17.18 -13.67 -6.81
C LEU A 51 -17.20 -14.86 -7.78
N PRO A 52 -18.33 -15.59 -7.88
CA PRO A 52 -18.37 -16.87 -8.60
C PRO A 52 -18.01 -16.78 -10.08
N GLU A 53 -18.40 -15.69 -10.75
CA GLU A 53 -18.21 -15.49 -12.19
C GLU A 53 -16.97 -14.64 -12.52
N ALA A 54 -16.19 -14.27 -11.51
CA ALA A 54 -14.98 -13.49 -11.72
C ALA A 54 -13.91 -14.28 -12.50
N GLU A 55 -13.17 -13.58 -13.34
CA GLU A 55 -11.96 -14.12 -13.95
C GLU A 55 -10.85 -14.18 -12.89
N VAL A 56 -10.43 -15.38 -12.49
CA VAL A 56 -9.41 -15.58 -11.46
C VAL A 56 -8.04 -15.84 -12.08
N ILE A 57 -7.10 -14.96 -11.83
CA ILE A 57 -5.73 -14.99 -12.35
C ILE A 57 -4.77 -15.20 -11.18
N LEU A 58 -4.06 -16.33 -11.18
CA LEU A 58 -3.00 -16.59 -10.20
C LEU A 58 -1.65 -16.20 -10.78
N SER A 59 -0.94 -15.30 -10.09
CA SER A 59 0.40 -14.85 -10.47
C SER A 59 1.42 -15.20 -9.39
N THR A 60 2.37 -16.08 -9.73
CA THR A 60 3.34 -16.64 -8.78
C THR A 60 4.72 -16.81 -9.43
N TRP A 61 5.61 -17.58 -8.80
CA TRP A 61 7.00 -17.76 -9.21
C TRP A 61 7.19 -19.04 -9.99
N ASP A 62 8.15 -19.05 -10.93
CA ASP A 62 8.59 -20.23 -11.62
C ASP A 62 9.02 -21.30 -10.61
N GLY A 63 8.64 -22.55 -10.87
CA GLY A 63 8.89 -23.67 -9.98
C GLY A 63 7.98 -23.74 -8.75
N SER A 64 7.00 -22.82 -8.60
CA SER A 64 5.98 -22.96 -7.55
C SER A 64 5.10 -24.19 -7.83
N ASP A 65 4.87 -25.00 -6.79
CA ASP A 65 3.93 -26.09 -6.89
C ASP A 65 2.49 -25.55 -6.93
N THR A 66 1.89 -25.64 -8.11
CA THR A 66 0.50 -25.25 -8.36
C THR A 66 -0.43 -26.44 -8.58
N THR A 67 0.07 -27.66 -8.39
CA THR A 67 -0.69 -28.90 -8.48
C THR A 67 -1.89 -28.83 -7.53
N ASP A 68 -3.02 -29.37 -7.97
CA ASP A 68 -4.27 -29.45 -7.21
C ASP A 68 -4.88 -28.10 -6.74
N LEU A 69 -4.37 -26.96 -7.22
CA LEU A 69 -5.05 -25.69 -7.00
C LEU A 69 -6.26 -25.57 -7.95
N ALA A 70 -7.45 -25.48 -7.37
CA ALA A 70 -8.70 -25.35 -8.10
C ALA A 70 -9.24 -23.91 -8.05
N GLY A 71 -10.01 -23.55 -9.07
CA GLY A 71 -10.68 -22.25 -9.15
C GLY A 71 -9.84 -21.15 -9.82
N ILE A 72 -8.85 -21.52 -10.61
CA ILE A 72 -8.00 -20.63 -11.42
C ILE A 72 -8.47 -20.68 -12.87
N ASP A 73 -8.66 -19.53 -13.51
CA ASP A 73 -8.91 -19.44 -14.95
C ASP A 73 -7.62 -19.21 -15.74
N LYS A 74 -6.71 -18.43 -15.17
CA LYS A 74 -5.40 -18.13 -15.78
C LYS A 74 -4.28 -18.26 -14.76
N LEU A 75 -3.22 -18.94 -15.13
CA LEU A 75 -1.99 -19.04 -14.33
C LEU A 75 -0.86 -18.34 -15.08
N ILE A 76 -0.12 -17.48 -14.37
CA ILE A 76 1.13 -16.94 -14.84
C ILE A 76 2.22 -17.11 -13.83
N THR A 77 3.34 -17.69 -14.26
CA THR A 77 4.56 -17.75 -13.47
C THR A 77 5.60 -16.78 -14.02
N SER A 78 6.57 -16.44 -13.22
CA SER A 78 7.69 -15.59 -13.61
C SER A 78 8.89 -15.84 -12.72
N PRO A 79 10.12 -15.60 -13.23
CA PRO A 79 11.33 -15.69 -12.41
C PRO A 79 11.23 -14.80 -11.17
N ASP A 80 11.57 -15.35 -9.99
CA ASP A 80 11.61 -14.59 -8.75
C ASP A 80 12.73 -13.54 -8.82
N PRO A 81 12.42 -12.23 -8.73
CA PRO A 81 13.45 -11.19 -8.75
C PRO A 81 14.33 -11.17 -7.50
N GLY A 82 14.02 -12.01 -6.53
CA GLY A 82 14.67 -11.98 -5.22
C GLY A 82 14.24 -10.80 -4.34
N PRO A 83 14.59 -10.85 -3.07
CA PRO A 83 14.35 -9.76 -2.14
C PRO A 83 15.44 -8.69 -2.23
N ILE A 84 15.08 -7.45 -1.91
CA ILE A 84 16.04 -6.42 -1.59
C ILE A 84 16.35 -6.51 -0.09
N TRP A 85 17.62 -6.66 0.26
CA TRP A 85 18.04 -6.75 1.65
C TRP A 85 17.73 -5.48 2.45
N ASN A 86 17.08 -5.63 3.60
CA ASN A 86 16.76 -4.54 4.51
C ASN A 86 17.63 -4.61 5.78
N TYR A 87 18.69 -3.84 5.79
CA TYR A 87 19.66 -3.82 6.91
C TYR A 87 19.06 -3.38 8.26
N VAL A 88 18.02 -2.53 8.22
CA VAL A 88 17.41 -2.00 9.47
C VAL A 88 16.69 -3.08 10.24
N LYS A 89 15.96 -3.91 9.51
CA LYS A 89 15.12 -4.93 10.10
C LYS A 89 15.75 -6.31 10.05
N LEU A 90 16.96 -6.40 9.47
CA LEU A 90 17.66 -7.67 9.22
C LEU A 90 16.72 -8.69 8.53
N ARG A 91 15.98 -8.23 7.55
CA ARG A 91 15.02 -9.04 6.80
C ARG A 91 14.87 -8.52 5.38
N ASP A 92 14.39 -9.37 4.55
CA ASP A 92 14.13 -9.08 3.14
C ASP A 92 12.99 -8.08 2.95
N ASN A 93 13.15 -7.24 1.93
CA ASN A 93 12.12 -6.39 1.40
C ASN A 93 11.66 -6.96 0.05
N ASN A 94 10.38 -7.29 -0.05
CA ASN A 94 9.81 -7.98 -1.19
C ASN A 94 9.14 -7.05 -2.21
N VAL A 95 9.54 -5.76 -2.28
CA VAL A 95 8.89 -4.79 -3.18
C VAL A 95 8.95 -5.24 -4.65
N ASN A 96 10.10 -5.74 -5.12
CA ASN A 96 10.25 -6.18 -6.51
C ASN A 96 9.42 -7.44 -6.80
N ARG A 97 9.31 -8.34 -5.82
CA ARG A 97 8.39 -9.47 -5.90
C ARG A 97 6.95 -9.00 -6.04
N MET A 98 6.53 -8.04 -5.21
CA MET A 98 5.19 -7.48 -5.26
C MET A 98 4.90 -6.80 -6.60
N ILE A 99 5.78 -5.93 -7.07
CA ILE A 99 5.65 -5.25 -8.36
C ILE A 99 5.55 -6.27 -9.49
N ARG A 100 6.49 -7.22 -9.57
CA ARG A 100 6.54 -8.19 -10.66
C ARG A 100 5.30 -9.07 -10.70
N SER A 101 4.91 -9.69 -9.59
CA SER A 101 3.75 -10.59 -9.57
C SER A 101 2.45 -9.84 -9.83
N THR A 102 2.28 -8.62 -9.29
CA THR A 102 1.09 -7.81 -9.58
C THR A 102 1.02 -7.42 -11.06
N ASN A 103 2.11 -6.91 -11.60
CA ASN A 103 2.18 -6.45 -12.99
C ASN A 103 1.89 -7.57 -14.00
N ARG A 104 2.52 -8.75 -13.78
CA ARG A 104 2.32 -9.93 -14.65
C ARG A 104 0.88 -10.44 -14.59
N GLY A 105 0.26 -10.44 -13.40
CA GLY A 105 -1.13 -10.83 -13.24
C GLY A 105 -2.10 -9.84 -13.90
N LEU A 106 -1.90 -8.53 -13.67
CA LEU A 106 -2.73 -7.48 -14.27
C LEU A 106 -2.68 -7.47 -15.81
N ALA A 107 -1.53 -7.83 -16.39
CA ALA A 107 -1.39 -7.94 -17.86
C ALA A 107 -2.30 -9.01 -18.49
N LEU A 108 -2.82 -9.96 -17.71
CA LEU A 108 -3.76 -10.99 -18.15
C LEU A 108 -5.22 -10.65 -17.84
N ALA A 109 -5.49 -9.60 -17.07
CA ALA A 109 -6.84 -9.21 -16.69
C ALA A 109 -7.60 -8.66 -17.90
N THR A 110 -8.80 -9.21 -18.17
CA THR A 110 -9.62 -8.85 -19.35
C THR A 110 -10.93 -8.20 -18.99
N ARG A 111 -11.33 -8.23 -17.71
CA ARG A 111 -12.59 -7.62 -17.26
C ARG A 111 -12.41 -6.12 -17.02
N GLU A 112 -13.52 -5.40 -16.99
CA GLU A 112 -13.53 -3.94 -16.81
C GLU A 112 -12.93 -3.50 -15.47
N TYR A 113 -13.20 -4.26 -14.41
CA TYR A 113 -12.71 -4.02 -13.07
C TYR A 113 -11.75 -5.10 -12.64
N CYS A 114 -10.84 -4.74 -11.74
CA CYS A 114 -9.89 -5.70 -11.20
C CYS A 114 -9.76 -5.58 -9.69
N LEU A 115 -9.73 -6.72 -9.01
CA LEU A 115 -9.35 -6.87 -7.62
C LEU A 115 -7.91 -7.39 -7.54
N LYS A 116 -6.98 -6.54 -7.14
CA LYS A 116 -5.63 -6.97 -6.78
C LYS A 116 -5.66 -7.56 -5.38
N PHE A 117 -5.30 -8.82 -5.26
CA PHE A 117 -5.43 -9.61 -4.04
C PHE A 117 -4.15 -10.40 -3.74
N ARG A 118 -4.01 -10.93 -2.54
CA ARG A 118 -2.83 -11.70 -2.13
C ARG A 118 -3.19 -13.15 -1.86
N THR A 119 -2.24 -14.06 -2.14
CA THR A 119 -2.37 -15.51 -1.87
C THR A 119 -2.62 -15.87 -0.40
N ASP A 120 -2.39 -14.95 0.53
CA ASP A 120 -2.52 -15.14 1.99
C ASP A 120 -3.70 -14.40 2.62
N LEU A 121 -4.73 -14.08 1.85
CA LEU A 121 -5.97 -13.45 2.29
C LEU A 121 -7.18 -14.26 1.82
N CYS A 122 -8.33 -14.08 2.49
CA CYS A 122 -9.61 -14.62 2.05
C CYS A 122 -10.65 -13.51 1.98
N LEU A 123 -11.59 -13.62 1.03
CA LEU A 123 -12.81 -12.84 1.05
C LEU A 123 -13.78 -13.42 2.10
N THR A 124 -14.56 -12.55 2.72
CA THR A 124 -15.71 -12.87 3.61
C THR A 124 -16.99 -12.25 3.10
N SER A 125 -16.90 -11.36 2.13
CA SER A 125 -18.00 -10.83 1.31
C SER A 125 -17.42 -10.15 0.06
N ASP A 126 -18.30 -9.70 -0.83
CA ASP A 126 -17.97 -8.92 -2.02
C ASP A 126 -17.81 -7.41 -1.75
N ARG A 127 -17.92 -6.96 -0.50
CA ARG A 127 -18.02 -5.54 -0.14
C ARG A 127 -16.83 -4.69 -0.65
N ILE A 128 -15.64 -5.28 -0.78
CA ILE A 128 -14.48 -4.60 -1.37
C ILE A 128 -14.69 -4.25 -2.87
N CYS A 129 -15.58 -4.98 -3.56
CA CYS A 129 -15.86 -4.80 -4.98
C CYS A 129 -16.94 -3.75 -5.24
N ARG A 130 -16.85 -2.62 -4.54
CA ARG A 130 -17.72 -1.45 -4.72
C ARG A 130 -16.89 -0.26 -5.18
N ILE A 131 -17.48 0.57 -6.04
CA ILE A 131 -16.78 1.70 -6.64
C ILE A 131 -17.60 3.00 -6.53
N ASP A 132 -16.90 4.10 -6.27
CA ASP A 132 -17.48 5.44 -6.31
C ASP A 132 -17.52 5.94 -7.75
N THR A 133 -18.69 5.85 -8.38
CA THR A 133 -18.92 6.36 -9.74
C THR A 133 -19.28 7.84 -9.76
N SER A 134 -19.53 8.47 -8.62
CA SER A 134 -19.92 9.88 -8.49
C SER A 134 -18.74 10.84 -8.47
N ALA A 135 -17.52 10.35 -8.36
CA ALA A 135 -16.33 11.16 -8.18
C ALA A 135 -16.05 12.05 -9.40
N GLU A 136 -15.96 13.37 -9.18
CA GLU A 136 -15.57 14.34 -10.19
C GLU A 136 -14.11 14.14 -10.62
N ARG A 137 -13.84 13.98 -11.93
CA ARG A 137 -12.53 13.60 -12.48
C ARG A 137 -11.77 14.75 -13.17
N SER A 138 -12.38 15.91 -13.32
CA SER A 138 -11.79 17.07 -14.01
C SER A 138 -10.75 17.85 -13.20
N ALA A 139 -10.49 17.44 -11.97
CA ALA A 139 -9.63 18.18 -11.08
C ALA A 139 -8.15 17.79 -11.23
N PRO A 140 -7.20 18.70 -10.97
CA PRO A 140 -5.78 18.38 -10.90
C PRO A 140 -5.51 17.22 -9.93
N TYR A 141 -4.56 16.36 -10.25
CA TYR A 141 -4.21 15.13 -9.50
C TYR A 141 -5.28 14.02 -9.49
N SER A 142 -6.37 14.12 -10.27
CA SER A 142 -7.26 12.99 -10.54
C SER A 142 -6.65 12.15 -11.65
N LEU A 143 -5.86 11.17 -11.29
CA LEU A 143 -5.04 10.37 -12.24
C LEU A 143 -5.73 9.07 -12.66
N PHE A 144 -6.53 8.47 -11.78
CA PHE A 144 -7.36 7.33 -12.13
C PHE A 144 -8.65 7.76 -12.82
N SER A 145 -9.21 6.92 -13.64
CA SER A 145 -10.53 7.17 -14.27
C SER A 145 -11.66 7.10 -13.25
N LEU A 146 -11.54 6.22 -12.25
CA LEU A 146 -12.37 6.16 -11.05
C LEU A 146 -11.49 5.94 -9.83
N PRO A 147 -11.90 6.39 -8.63
CA PRO A 147 -11.10 6.15 -7.43
C PRO A 147 -10.96 4.65 -7.14
N VAL A 148 -9.74 4.23 -6.83
CA VAL A 148 -9.44 2.87 -6.41
C VAL A 148 -9.86 2.66 -4.97
N THR A 149 -10.68 1.65 -4.71
CA THR A 149 -11.08 1.23 -3.35
C THR A 149 -9.96 0.40 -2.72
N THR A 150 -9.58 0.74 -1.50
CA THR A 150 -8.59 0.01 -0.70
C THR A 150 -9.02 -0.07 0.75
N THR A 151 -8.29 -0.78 1.60
CA THR A 151 -8.63 -0.93 3.01
C THR A 151 -7.81 0.01 3.90
N SER A 152 -8.32 0.31 5.10
CA SER A 152 -7.67 1.19 6.09
C SER A 152 -6.30 0.68 6.54
N TYR A 153 -6.04 -0.64 6.46
CA TYR A 153 -4.73 -1.16 6.83
C TYR A 153 -3.63 -0.62 5.93
N TYR A 154 -2.67 0.03 6.58
CA TYR A 154 -1.47 0.65 5.98
C TYR A 154 -1.73 1.92 5.14
N VAL A 155 -2.93 2.49 5.13
CA VAL A 155 -3.10 3.88 4.69
C VAL A 155 -2.78 4.79 5.87
N ARG A 156 -1.58 5.34 5.90
CA ARG A 156 -1.07 6.06 7.07
C ARG A 156 -1.77 7.40 7.27
N ASP A 157 -2.16 7.65 8.52
CA ASP A 157 -2.54 9.00 8.98
C ASP A 157 -1.27 9.76 9.38
N PRO A 158 -0.86 10.78 8.61
CA PRO A 158 0.38 11.50 8.89
C PRO A 158 0.35 12.26 10.23
N SER A 159 -0.82 12.50 10.81
CA SER A 159 -0.93 13.12 12.14
C SER A 159 -0.44 12.20 13.27
N VAL A 160 -0.37 10.90 13.00
CA VAL A 160 0.12 9.90 13.95
C VAL A 160 1.48 9.35 13.53
N ILE A 161 1.63 8.90 12.29
CA ILE A 161 2.92 8.55 11.69
C ILE A 161 3.14 9.48 10.50
N PRO A 162 4.09 10.41 10.56
CA PRO A 162 4.32 11.44 9.55
C PRO A 162 4.89 10.85 8.25
N MET A 163 4.13 9.96 7.62
CA MET A 163 4.49 9.22 6.41
C MET A 163 3.46 9.49 5.34
N ILE A 164 3.86 10.19 4.30
CA ILE A 164 3.04 10.54 3.13
C ILE A 164 3.39 9.66 1.94
N PHE A 165 2.57 9.66 0.88
CA PHE A 165 2.69 8.79 -0.30
C PHE A 165 2.68 7.30 0.05
N HIS A 166 1.83 6.93 1.01
CA HIS A 166 1.74 5.58 1.55
C HIS A 166 0.29 5.05 1.48
N PRO A 167 -0.27 4.85 0.26
CA PRO A 167 -1.52 4.12 0.12
C PRO A 167 -1.29 2.63 0.39
N SER A 168 -2.34 1.91 0.78
CA SER A 168 -2.22 0.47 0.99
C SER A 168 -2.01 -0.26 -0.33
N ASP A 169 -1.05 -1.18 -0.31
CA ASP A 169 -0.71 -2.07 -1.41
C ASP A 169 -1.29 -3.49 -1.24
N ILE A 170 -2.01 -3.73 -0.14
CA ILE A 170 -2.46 -5.08 0.24
C ILE A 170 -3.61 -5.55 -0.63
N VAL A 171 -4.68 -4.75 -0.68
CA VAL A 171 -5.89 -5.01 -1.47
C VAL A 171 -6.29 -3.72 -2.17
N GLN A 172 -6.55 -3.82 -3.46
CA GLN A 172 -6.98 -2.68 -4.27
C GLN A 172 -8.02 -3.15 -5.28
N PHE A 173 -9.13 -2.41 -5.37
CA PHE A 173 -10.19 -2.64 -6.34
C PHE A 173 -10.48 -1.38 -7.13
N GLY A 174 -10.55 -1.49 -8.46
CA GLY A 174 -10.80 -0.35 -9.33
C GLY A 174 -10.93 -0.77 -10.78
N ARG A 175 -10.96 0.18 -11.69
CA ARG A 175 -10.88 -0.13 -13.12
C ARG A 175 -9.54 -0.81 -13.43
N THR A 176 -9.60 -1.83 -14.29
CA THR A 176 -8.40 -2.60 -14.68
C THR A 176 -7.33 -1.69 -15.28
N CYS A 177 -7.71 -0.73 -16.12
CA CYS A 177 -6.76 0.24 -16.70
C CYS A 177 -6.05 1.10 -15.63
N ASP A 178 -6.76 1.50 -14.59
CA ASP A 178 -6.20 2.32 -13.50
C ASP A 178 -5.20 1.52 -12.66
N LEU A 179 -5.53 0.24 -12.35
CA LEU A 179 -4.61 -0.63 -11.62
C LEU A 179 -3.41 -1.02 -12.50
N VAL A 180 -3.60 -1.27 -13.79
CA VAL A 180 -2.50 -1.50 -14.74
C VAL A 180 -1.59 -0.27 -14.77
N ASP A 181 -2.14 0.94 -14.87
CA ASP A 181 -1.35 2.17 -14.82
C ASP A 181 -0.58 2.29 -13.50
N PHE A 182 -1.23 2.12 -12.36
CA PHE A 182 -0.58 2.24 -11.05
C PHE A 182 0.56 1.23 -10.87
N TRP A 183 0.36 -0.02 -11.27
CA TRP A 183 1.31 -1.11 -11.07
C TRP A 183 2.30 -1.32 -12.22
N ASN A 184 2.16 -0.64 -13.36
CA ASN A 184 3.14 -0.68 -14.45
C ASN A 184 4.45 0.04 -14.03
N GLN A 185 5.14 -0.55 -13.06
CA GLN A 185 6.33 -0.02 -12.43
C GLN A 185 7.57 -0.81 -12.86
N PRO A 186 8.71 -0.15 -13.12
CA PRO A 186 9.98 -0.83 -13.20
C PRO A 186 10.35 -1.44 -11.84
N GLN A 187 11.21 -2.43 -11.85
CA GLN A 187 11.79 -2.93 -10.61
C GLN A 187 12.55 -1.81 -9.89
N VAL A 188 12.43 -1.80 -8.58
CA VAL A 188 13.05 -0.79 -7.73
C VAL A 188 14.54 -1.12 -7.56
N ASP A 189 15.40 -0.19 -7.93
CA ASP A 189 16.81 -0.27 -7.59
C ASP A 189 16.99 -0.18 -6.06
N PRO A 190 17.82 -1.04 -5.46
CA PRO A 190 18.09 -1.01 -4.02
C PRO A 190 18.49 0.37 -3.48
N HIS A 191 19.18 1.18 -4.26
CA HIS A 191 19.60 2.54 -3.88
C HIS A 191 18.41 3.50 -3.63
N TRP A 192 17.25 3.23 -4.20
CA TRP A 192 16.04 3.99 -3.91
C TRP A 192 15.51 3.74 -2.49
N LEU A 193 15.60 2.50 -2.03
CA LEU A 193 15.08 2.10 -0.73
C LEU A 193 16.08 2.30 0.41
N VAL A 194 17.37 2.03 0.14
CA VAL A 194 18.39 1.96 1.17
C VAL A 194 19.49 2.97 0.88
N ARG A 195 19.88 3.72 1.88
CA ARG A 195 21.02 4.66 1.80
C ARG A 195 22.33 3.91 1.94
N ALA A 196 23.34 4.31 1.15
CA ALA A 196 24.69 3.81 1.31
C ALA A 196 25.28 4.15 2.70
N ARG A 197 24.88 5.30 3.24
CA ARG A 197 25.25 5.72 4.62
C ARG A 197 24.00 6.16 5.38
N PRO A 198 23.85 5.68 6.63
CA PRO A 198 22.77 6.13 7.49
C PRO A 198 22.95 7.60 7.85
N ILE A 199 21.84 8.32 8.02
CA ILE A 199 21.84 9.71 8.44
C ILE A 199 21.39 9.77 9.89
N LEU A 200 22.29 10.27 10.76
CA LEU A 200 21.95 10.61 12.14
C LEU A 200 21.30 11.99 12.16
N SER A 201 20.12 12.07 12.76
CA SER A 201 19.46 13.33 13.09
C SER A 201 18.67 13.15 14.39
N ILE A 202 18.98 13.94 15.38
CA ILE A 202 18.20 14.03 16.61
C ILE A 202 16.95 14.89 16.43
N PHE A 203 16.91 15.70 15.37
CA PHE A 203 15.80 16.57 15.04
C PHE A 203 15.25 16.27 13.65
N GLY A 204 13.95 16.21 13.53
CA GLY A 204 13.27 16.20 12.24
C GLY A 204 13.27 14.88 11.48
N ARG A 205 13.74 13.77 12.06
CA ARG A 205 13.64 12.44 11.45
C ARG A 205 13.14 11.46 12.47
N TYR A 206 12.05 10.83 12.12
CA TYR A 206 11.46 9.76 12.92
C TYR A 206 12.51 8.69 13.15
N ALA A 207 12.72 8.37 14.44
CA ALA A 207 13.69 7.40 14.86
C ALA A 207 15.18 7.81 14.72
N GLY A 208 15.50 9.06 14.55
CA GLY A 208 16.88 9.61 14.62
C GLY A 208 17.85 9.07 13.58
N PHE A 209 17.68 7.82 13.19
CA PHE A 209 18.56 7.10 12.31
C PHE A 209 17.77 6.11 11.46
N THR A 210 17.88 6.23 10.15
CA THR A 210 17.30 5.26 9.24
C THR A 210 18.17 5.07 8.00
N PRO A 211 18.58 3.86 7.68
CA PRO A 211 19.14 3.53 6.39
C PRO A 211 18.06 3.48 5.30
N MET A 212 16.77 3.41 5.65
CA MET A 212 15.69 3.50 4.67
C MET A 212 15.58 4.92 4.16
N ARG A 213 15.64 5.06 2.85
CA ARG A 213 15.38 6.32 2.17
C ARG A 213 13.89 6.57 2.07
N VAL A 214 13.17 5.58 1.56
CA VAL A 214 11.71 5.52 1.45
C VAL A 214 11.25 4.08 1.66
N VAL A 215 9.97 3.86 1.90
CA VAL A 215 9.38 2.51 2.01
C VAL A 215 8.77 2.07 0.67
N PRO A 216 8.50 0.78 0.49
CA PRO A 216 7.97 0.24 -0.77
C PRO A 216 6.76 0.99 -1.32
N GLU A 217 5.78 1.25 -0.47
CA GLU A 217 4.54 1.91 -0.85
C GLU A 217 4.79 3.34 -1.35
N GLN A 218 5.76 4.04 -0.73
CA GLN A 218 6.19 5.37 -1.19
C GLN A 218 6.87 5.29 -2.56
N VAL A 219 7.74 4.30 -2.79
CA VAL A 219 8.43 4.14 -4.07
C VAL A 219 7.42 3.93 -5.19
N VAL A 220 6.51 2.98 -5.02
CA VAL A 220 5.48 2.68 -6.02
C VAL A 220 4.66 3.93 -6.35
N THR A 221 4.21 4.65 -5.31
CA THR A 221 3.43 5.87 -5.49
C THR A 221 4.22 6.98 -6.19
N LEU A 222 5.47 7.21 -5.79
CA LEU A 222 6.31 8.26 -6.38
C LEU A 222 6.69 7.96 -7.83
N GLN A 223 6.96 6.70 -8.17
CA GLN A 223 7.22 6.27 -9.55
C GLN A 223 5.96 6.44 -10.42
N TRP A 224 4.79 6.09 -9.90
CA TRP A 224 3.52 6.33 -10.59
C TRP A 224 3.31 7.81 -10.87
N LEU A 225 3.47 8.69 -9.86
CA LEU A 225 3.34 10.13 -10.01
C LEU A 225 4.34 10.70 -11.03
N ALA A 226 5.58 10.21 -11.03
CA ALA A 226 6.61 10.66 -11.98
C ALA A 226 6.21 10.36 -13.44
N ARG A 227 5.54 9.23 -13.72
CA ARG A 227 5.01 8.91 -15.06
C ARG A 227 3.89 9.86 -15.49
N HIS A 228 3.18 10.44 -14.53
CA HIS A 228 2.19 11.50 -14.76
C HIS A 228 2.80 12.92 -14.68
N ASN A 229 4.11 13.06 -14.82
CA ASN A 229 4.84 14.34 -14.74
C ASN A 229 4.70 15.06 -13.40
N ILE A 230 4.36 14.36 -12.32
CA ILE A 230 4.29 14.88 -10.97
C ILE A 230 5.54 14.44 -10.20
N HIS A 231 6.55 15.30 -10.19
CA HIS A 231 7.83 15.00 -9.55
C HIS A 231 7.86 15.46 -8.11
N VAL A 232 7.97 14.50 -7.18
CA VAL A 232 8.11 14.74 -5.74
C VAL A 232 9.38 14.07 -5.25
N ALA A 233 10.29 14.86 -4.71
CA ALA A 233 11.51 14.35 -4.08
C ALA A 233 11.34 14.32 -2.57
N LEU A 234 11.30 13.13 -1.98
CA LEU A 234 11.37 12.96 -0.52
C LEU A 234 12.81 12.80 -0.08
N GLN A 235 13.22 13.54 0.94
CA GLN A 235 14.54 13.41 1.56
C GLN A 235 14.66 12.10 2.33
N ASP A 236 13.57 11.66 2.96
CA ASP A 236 13.46 10.39 3.68
C ASP A 236 11.98 9.97 3.86
N THR A 237 11.77 8.78 4.44
CA THR A 237 10.44 8.19 4.71
C THR A 237 9.48 9.12 5.43
N PHE A 238 9.99 10.06 6.24
CA PHE A 238 9.21 10.96 7.08
C PHE A 238 9.34 12.43 6.63
N ASP A 239 9.74 12.64 5.38
CA ASP A 239 9.70 13.98 4.80
C ASP A 239 8.24 14.42 4.61
N ILE A 240 7.89 15.50 5.28
CA ILE A 240 6.56 16.12 5.29
C ILE A 240 6.64 17.62 4.97
N SER A 241 7.51 18.01 4.06
CA SER A 241 7.50 19.39 3.57
C SER A 241 6.08 19.79 3.15
N PHE A 242 5.67 21.03 3.42
CA PHE A 242 4.29 21.47 3.14
C PHE A 242 3.89 21.26 1.68
N LYS A 243 4.84 21.49 0.75
CA LYS A 243 4.64 21.23 -0.69
C LYS A 243 4.31 19.76 -0.97
N ALA A 244 5.13 18.84 -0.45
CA ALA A 244 4.92 17.40 -0.63
C ALA A 244 3.64 16.92 0.03
N TYR A 245 3.34 17.42 1.24
CA TYR A 245 2.12 17.09 1.98
C TYR A 245 0.86 17.50 1.21
N ARG A 246 0.85 18.72 0.65
CA ARG A 246 -0.27 19.23 -0.15
C ARG A 246 -0.51 18.37 -1.40
N ILE A 247 0.56 17.98 -2.11
CA ILE A 247 0.44 17.10 -3.27
C ILE A 247 -0.12 15.75 -2.82
N TRP A 248 0.41 15.18 -1.74
CA TRP A 248 -0.04 13.90 -1.21
C TRP A 248 -1.54 13.88 -0.90
N GLU A 249 -2.06 14.86 -0.17
CA GLU A 249 -3.49 14.91 0.14
C GLU A 249 -4.35 15.00 -1.12
N GLN A 250 -3.95 15.80 -2.11
CA GLN A 250 -4.68 15.89 -3.38
C GLN A 250 -4.67 14.54 -4.11
N VAL A 251 -3.53 13.89 -4.17
CA VAL A 251 -3.39 12.55 -4.79
C VAL A 251 -4.23 11.53 -4.04
N LEU A 252 -4.11 11.49 -2.72
CA LEU A 252 -4.77 10.48 -1.89
C LEU A 252 -6.30 10.56 -2.02
N PHE A 253 -6.88 11.73 -1.72
CA PHE A 253 -8.33 11.86 -1.66
C PHE A 253 -9.02 11.87 -3.02
N ARG A 254 -8.28 12.13 -4.09
CA ARG A 254 -8.84 12.11 -5.45
C ARG A 254 -8.77 10.75 -6.11
N ASN A 255 -7.79 9.93 -5.77
CA ASN A 255 -7.55 8.67 -6.44
C ASN A 255 -7.92 7.43 -5.61
N PHE A 256 -8.13 7.57 -4.31
CA PHE A 256 -8.42 6.43 -3.46
C PHE A 256 -9.73 6.61 -2.70
N ARG A 257 -10.36 5.49 -2.40
CA ARG A 257 -11.47 5.34 -1.45
C ARG A 257 -11.07 4.32 -0.41
N LEU A 258 -11.47 4.56 0.82
CA LEU A 258 -11.05 3.76 1.95
C LEU A 258 -12.24 3.04 2.56
N LEU A 259 -12.07 1.73 2.77
CA LEU A 259 -12.94 0.89 3.58
C LEU A 259 -12.25 0.57 4.89
N ASP A 260 -12.95 0.62 6.00
CA ASP A 260 -12.41 0.07 7.23
C ASP A 260 -12.14 -1.43 7.05
N ALA A 261 -10.95 -1.87 7.44
CA ALA A 261 -10.50 -3.24 7.16
C ALA A 261 -11.43 -4.31 7.75
N VAL A 262 -12.07 -4.01 8.88
CA VAL A 262 -13.03 -4.91 9.54
C VAL A 262 -14.34 -5.06 8.75
N ASP A 263 -14.70 -4.05 7.97
CA ASP A 263 -15.95 -3.99 7.20
C ASP A 263 -15.72 -4.23 5.70
N SER A 264 -14.48 -4.42 5.29
CA SER A 264 -14.10 -4.52 3.87
C SER A 264 -14.53 -5.81 3.17
N GLY A 265 -14.96 -6.82 3.92
CA GLY A 265 -15.19 -8.16 3.37
C GLY A 265 -13.90 -8.93 3.09
N VAL A 266 -12.79 -8.55 3.73
CA VAL A 266 -11.49 -9.22 3.61
C VAL A 266 -11.02 -9.70 4.97
N ALA A 267 -10.72 -10.99 5.08
CA ALA A 267 -10.12 -11.58 6.28
C ALA A 267 -8.60 -11.33 6.29
N PHE A 268 -8.16 -10.49 7.22
CA PHE A 268 -6.74 -10.22 7.44
C PHE A 268 -6.20 -11.09 8.57
N HIS A 269 -5.09 -11.79 8.34
CA HIS A 269 -4.43 -12.59 9.36
C HIS A 269 -3.65 -11.72 10.38
N ALA A 270 -3.34 -12.27 11.56
CA ALA A 270 -2.75 -11.56 12.70
C ALA A 270 -1.44 -10.83 12.37
N ARG A 271 -0.63 -11.34 11.42
CA ARG A 271 0.59 -10.65 10.97
C ARG A 271 0.30 -9.27 10.38
N LEU A 272 -0.84 -9.11 9.69
CA LEU A 272 -1.27 -7.82 9.12
C LEU A 272 -2.02 -6.98 10.16
N ARG A 273 -2.75 -7.63 11.07
CA ARG A 273 -3.50 -7.00 12.19
C ARG A 273 -2.63 -6.69 13.41
N ARG A 274 -1.31 -6.73 13.32
CA ARG A 274 -0.43 -6.57 14.49
C ARG A 274 -0.83 -5.35 15.32
N LYS A 275 -1.40 -5.61 16.49
CA LYS A 275 -1.76 -4.64 17.54
C LYS A 275 -0.50 -4.07 18.21
N LYS A 276 0.33 -3.36 17.48
CA LYS A 276 1.33 -2.50 18.08
C LYS A 276 0.76 -1.09 18.10
N PHE A 277 0.90 -0.43 19.24
CA PHE A 277 0.36 0.90 19.55
C PHE A 277 0.44 1.93 18.39
N PHE A 278 1.39 1.76 17.45
CA PHE A 278 1.54 2.61 16.28
C PHE A 278 0.91 2.06 14.99
N THR A 279 0.47 0.80 14.94
CA THR A 279 0.00 0.23 13.67
C THR A 279 -1.48 0.44 13.42
N ASP A 280 -2.34 0.20 14.41
CA ASP A 280 -3.79 0.30 14.19
C ASP A 280 -4.30 1.75 14.29
N ARG A 281 -3.76 2.53 15.26
CA ARG A 281 -4.09 3.96 15.43
C ARG A 281 -3.41 4.88 14.41
N ALA A 282 -2.45 4.37 13.68
CA ALA A 282 -1.65 5.12 12.72
C ALA A 282 -2.19 5.07 11.29
N ASN A 283 -3.32 4.43 11.09
CA ASN A 283 -4.00 4.36 9.81
C ASN A 283 -5.22 5.27 9.83
N PHE A 284 -5.57 5.82 8.67
CA PHE A 284 -6.87 6.44 8.51
C PHE A 284 -7.96 5.41 8.78
N THR A 285 -9.02 5.83 9.46
CA THR A 285 -10.31 5.16 9.39
C THR A 285 -11.10 5.74 8.22
N GLU A 286 -12.09 5.02 7.73
CA GLU A 286 -12.99 5.50 6.68
C GLU A 286 -13.58 6.88 7.03
N THR A 287 -14.09 7.04 8.24
CA THR A 287 -14.68 8.30 8.72
C THR A 287 -13.69 9.46 8.70
N VAL A 288 -12.47 9.25 9.22
CA VAL A 288 -11.43 10.30 9.26
C VAL A 288 -10.97 10.64 7.84
N PHE A 289 -10.83 9.64 6.98
CA PHE A 289 -10.48 9.81 5.57
C PHE A 289 -11.53 10.62 4.82
N ALA A 290 -12.80 10.25 4.94
CA ALA A 290 -13.90 10.95 4.29
C ALA A 290 -14.02 12.40 4.78
N LYS A 291 -13.88 12.64 6.09
CA LYS A 291 -13.86 13.99 6.66
C LYS A 291 -12.71 14.83 6.09
N ALA A 292 -11.49 14.30 6.10
CA ALA A 292 -10.32 15.00 5.58
C ALA A 292 -10.44 15.30 4.08
N GLY A 293 -11.04 14.40 3.32
CA GLY A 293 -11.30 14.60 1.89
C GLY A 293 -12.34 15.70 1.59
N ARG A 294 -13.34 15.88 2.46
CA ARG A 294 -14.31 16.98 2.36
C ARG A 294 -13.71 18.34 2.76
N GLU A 295 -12.85 18.35 3.76
CA GLU A 295 -12.24 19.55 4.35
C GLU A 295 -10.94 19.96 3.62
N GLN A 296 -11.00 20.18 2.30
CA GLN A 296 -9.82 20.47 1.46
C GLN A 296 -9.45 21.96 1.38
N SER A 297 -10.01 22.82 2.24
CA SER A 297 -9.63 24.23 2.29
C SER A 297 -8.20 24.42 2.83
N LEU A 298 -7.55 25.52 2.44
CA LEU A 298 -6.18 25.81 2.86
C LEU A 298 -5.99 25.85 4.39
N PRO A 299 -6.90 26.43 5.20
CA PRO A 299 -6.77 26.37 6.67
C PRO A 299 -6.81 24.93 7.22
N HIS A 300 -7.71 24.07 6.75
CA HIS A 300 -7.79 22.68 7.17
C HIS A 300 -6.53 21.89 6.78
N LEU A 301 -6.02 22.10 5.57
CA LEU A 301 -4.75 21.53 5.12
C LEU A 301 -3.58 21.93 6.04
N TRP A 302 -3.49 23.23 6.39
CA TRP A 302 -2.49 23.75 7.31
C TRP A 302 -2.57 23.09 8.69
N ILE A 303 -3.77 22.95 9.24
CA ILE A 303 -3.99 22.29 10.53
C ILE A 303 -3.53 20.82 10.49
N ARG A 304 -3.88 20.07 9.45
CA ARG A 304 -3.47 18.68 9.30
C ARG A 304 -1.96 18.55 9.12
N TRP A 305 -1.38 19.40 8.27
CA TRP A 305 0.08 19.43 8.11
C TRP A 305 0.80 19.79 9.42
N ALA A 306 0.32 20.78 10.16
CA ALA A 306 0.90 21.16 11.45
C ALA A 306 0.84 20.01 12.47
N ARG A 307 -0.26 19.25 12.50
CA ARG A 307 -0.37 18.03 13.33
C ARG A 307 0.65 16.98 12.90
N ALA A 308 0.83 16.75 11.59
CA ALA A 308 1.84 15.83 11.09
C ALA A 308 3.26 16.29 11.43
N ALA A 309 3.54 17.59 11.33
CA ALA A 309 4.82 18.19 11.74
C ALA A 309 5.06 18.01 13.25
N LEU A 310 4.06 18.30 14.07
CA LEU A 310 4.12 18.09 15.51
C LEU A 310 4.37 16.61 15.84
N SER A 311 3.66 15.70 15.19
CA SER A 311 3.88 14.26 15.33
C SER A 311 5.32 13.87 15.01
N LYS A 312 5.88 14.38 13.91
CA LYS A 312 7.27 14.13 13.52
C LYS A 312 8.26 14.53 14.60
N TYR A 313 8.12 15.71 15.16
CA TYR A 313 9.07 16.27 16.11
C TYR A 313 8.86 15.74 17.55
N VAL A 314 7.61 15.63 17.99
CA VAL A 314 7.27 15.14 19.34
C VAL A 314 7.53 13.65 19.47
N ILE A 315 7.12 12.84 18.48
CA ILE A 315 7.35 11.39 18.51
C ILE A 315 8.85 11.08 18.47
N CYS A 316 9.63 11.82 17.68
CA CYS A 316 11.10 11.68 17.70
C CYS A 316 11.70 11.99 19.06
N PHE A 317 11.14 12.96 19.77
CA PHE A 317 11.70 13.42 21.04
C PHE A 317 11.36 12.50 22.21
N PHE A 318 10.12 12.02 22.30
CA PHE A 318 9.64 11.25 23.46
C PHE A 318 9.88 9.74 23.35
N TYR A 319 10.16 9.20 22.17
CA TYR A 319 10.37 7.77 22.00
C TYR A 319 11.84 7.34 22.10
N LEU A 320 12.50 7.66 23.23
CA LEU A 320 13.85 7.20 23.56
C LEU A 320 14.06 5.66 23.49
N ARG A 321 13.00 4.86 23.60
CA ARG A 321 13.05 3.42 23.33
C ARG A 321 13.45 3.08 21.88
N TYR A 322 13.16 3.95 20.93
CA TYR A 322 13.62 3.83 19.57
C TYR A 322 15.13 4.05 19.46
N TYR A 323 15.74 4.95 20.24
CA TYR A 323 17.18 5.17 20.22
C TYR A 323 17.98 3.92 20.60
N LYS A 324 17.51 3.10 21.55
CA LYS A 324 18.16 1.82 21.90
C LYS A 324 18.09 0.82 20.73
N ARG A 325 16.96 0.75 20.02
CA ARG A 325 16.83 -0.08 18.80
C ARG A 325 17.70 0.43 17.66
N LEU A 326 17.77 1.74 17.50
CA LEU A 326 18.57 2.40 16.48
C LEU A 326 20.05 2.20 16.70
N TRP A 327 20.51 2.35 17.93
CA TRP A 327 21.90 2.09 18.31
C TRP A 327 22.30 0.65 18.03
N ARG A 328 21.43 -0.32 18.33
CA ARG A 328 21.62 -1.73 17.95
C ARG A 328 21.71 -1.93 16.45
N THR A 329 20.82 -1.30 15.69
CA THR A 329 20.80 -1.35 14.24
C THR A 329 22.03 -0.70 13.63
N TYR A 330 22.47 0.42 14.18
CA TYR A 330 23.73 1.07 13.79
C TYR A 330 24.94 0.18 13.99
N ARG A 331 25.05 -0.48 15.13
CA ARG A 331 26.15 -1.41 15.40
C ARG A 331 26.18 -2.57 14.42
N LEU A 332 25.01 -3.13 14.10
CA LEU A 332 24.89 -4.23 13.13
C LEU A 332 25.24 -3.75 11.70
N TYR A 333 24.76 -2.59 11.32
CA TYR A 333 25.11 -1.99 10.03
C TYR A 333 26.60 -1.66 9.93
N SER A 334 27.17 -1.07 10.97
CA SER A 334 28.62 -0.76 11.01
C SER A 334 29.50 -2.01 10.97
N ALA A 335 29.03 -3.11 11.58
CA ALA A 335 29.72 -4.40 11.48
C ALA A 335 29.65 -4.97 10.07
N TRP A 336 28.48 -4.89 9.42
CA TRP A 336 28.29 -5.36 8.04
C TRP A 336 29.12 -4.54 7.03
N VAL A 337 29.16 -3.21 7.16
CA VAL A 337 30.00 -2.33 6.30
C VAL A 337 31.48 -2.66 6.45
N ARG A 338 31.92 -3.04 7.65
CA ARG A 338 33.30 -3.46 7.92
C ARG A 338 33.65 -4.82 7.32
N GLN A 339 32.68 -5.70 7.16
CA GLN A 339 32.89 -7.01 6.53
C GLN A 339 32.95 -6.95 4.99
N LYS A 340 32.47 -5.85 4.39
CA LYS A 340 32.52 -5.64 2.93
C LYS A 340 33.72 -4.82 2.45
N LYS A 341 34.52 -4.30 3.36
CA LYS A 341 35.86 -3.75 3.07
C LYS A 341 36.93 -4.83 3.23
#